data_e1890cac30a60304ddd38b8cd9204163
#
_entry.id   e1890cac30a60304ddd38b8cd9204163
#
_cell.length_a   1.000
_cell.length_b   1.000
_cell.length_c   1.000
_cell.angle_alpha   90.00
_cell.angle_beta   90.00
_cell.angle_gamma   90.00
#
_symmetry.space_group_name_H-M   'P 1'
#
loop_
_entity.id
_entity.type
_entity.pdbx_description
1 polymer ?
#
loop_
_entity_poly.entity_id
_entity_poly.type
_entity_poly.pdbx_seq_one_letter_code
_entity_poly.pdbx_strand_id
1 'polypeptide(L)'
;MTSATCLISLNHAFDGDPARKNEYLNRIRVRREAGHLIRGAGSDVRAGCAISCTVGAYDHQRYQKELGLPLALVYLKELMFERLPLQRAMEWPERFLSAIEPGADLTSVLNRFAQWLL
;
A
#
# COMPACT_ATOMS: atom_id res chain seq x y z
N MET A 1 22.25 -0.06 -17.64
CA MET A 1 21.68 1.29 -17.49
C MET A 1 20.20 1.22 -17.13
N THR A 2 19.40 0.67 -18.02
CA THR A 2 17.96 0.58 -17.78
C THR A 2 17.59 -0.25 -16.57
N SER A 3 18.28 -1.37 -16.33
CA SER A 3 17.96 -2.23 -15.19
C SER A 3 18.22 -1.53 -13.84
N ALA A 4 19.30 -0.74 -13.75
CA ALA A 4 19.59 0.02 -12.54
C ALA A 4 18.51 1.10 -12.29
N THR A 5 18.07 1.75 -13.36
CA THR A 5 17.01 2.75 -13.30
C THR A 5 15.70 2.11 -12.86
N CYS A 6 15.37 0.93 -13.38
CA CYS A 6 14.16 0.22 -12.98
C CYS A 6 14.19 -0.19 -11.51
N LEU A 7 15.34 -0.64 -11.02
CA LEU A 7 15.49 -1.00 -9.62
C LEU A 7 15.30 0.21 -8.69
N ILE A 8 15.83 1.36 -9.10
CA ILE A 8 15.64 2.60 -8.35
C ILE A 8 14.16 2.98 -8.30
N SER A 9 13.47 2.88 -9.44
CA SER A 9 12.04 3.20 -9.52
C SER A 9 11.20 2.33 -8.59
N LEU A 10 11.54 1.05 -8.46
CA LEU A 10 10.81 0.13 -7.57
C LEU A 10 10.91 0.53 -6.10
N ASN A 11 11.92 1.31 -5.73
CA ASN A 11 12.14 1.74 -4.36
C ASN A 11 11.62 3.15 -4.07
N HIS A 12 11.04 3.81 -5.08
CA HIS A 12 10.51 5.16 -4.92
C HIS A 12 9.00 5.14 -4.92
N ALA A 13 8.40 5.57 -3.82
CA ALA A 13 6.95 5.56 -3.63
C ALA A 13 6.26 6.31 -4.76
N PHE A 14 5.24 5.67 -5.35
CA PHE A 14 4.42 6.22 -6.43
C PHE A 14 5.23 6.68 -7.63
N ASP A 15 6.44 6.16 -7.79
CA ASP A 15 7.35 6.56 -8.86
C ASP A 15 7.59 8.08 -8.88
N GLY A 16 7.51 8.71 -7.70
CA GLY A 16 7.70 10.14 -7.55
C GLY A 16 6.55 11.00 -8.06
N ASP A 17 5.44 10.40 -8.45
CA ASP A 17 4.33 11.10 -9.10
C ASP A 17 3.16 11.32 -8.13
N PRO A 18 2.88 12.59 -7.73
CA PRO A 18 1.73 12.88 -6.86
C PRO A 18 0.38 12.47 -7.46
N ALA A 19 0.24 12.50 -8.78
CA ALA A 19 -0.99 12.09 -9.45
C ALA A 19 -1.24 10.60 -9.25
N ARG A 20 -0.18 9.80 -9.25
CA ARG A 20 -0.26 8.37 -8.99
C ARG A 20 -0.74 8.09 -7.58
N LYS A 21 -0.19 8.81 -6.61
CA LYS A 21 -0.63 8.71 -5.22
C LYS A 21 -2.12 9.02 -5.11
N ASN A 22 -2.56 10.10 -5.72
CA ASN A 22 -3.97 10.50 -5.68
C ASN A 22 -4.88 9.47 -6.32
N GLU A 23 -4.44 8.83 -7.39
CA GLU A 23 -5.20 7.77 -8.04
C GLU A 23 -5.46 6.61 -7.11
N TYR A 24 -4.42 6.12 -6.41
CA TYR A 24 -4.59 5.00 -5.49
C TYR A 24 -5.40 5.38 -4.26
N LEU A 25 -5.21 6.58 -3.73
CA LEU A 25 -6.03 7.08 -2.63
C LEU A 25 -7.51 7.12 -3.03
N ASN A 26 -7.80 7.60 -4.23
CA ASN A 26 -9.17 7.68 -4.72
C ASN A 26 -9.80 6.30 -4.88
N ARG A 27 -9.04 5.33 -5.38
CA ARG A 27 -9.52 3.95 -5.51
C ARG A 27 -9.96 3.37 -4.17
N ILE A 28 -9.15 3.55 -3.14
CA ILE A 28 -9.46 3.06 -1.80
C ILE A 28 -10.68 3.78 -1.25
N ARG A 29 -10.73 5.10 -1.39
CA ARG A 29 -11.82 5.91 -0.87
C ARG A 29 -13.16 5.51 -1.48
N VAL A 30 -13.20 5.36 -2.79
CA VAL A 30 -14.41 4.97 -3.50
C VAL A 30 -14.91 3.61 -3.01
N ARG A 31 -14.02 2.64 -2.86
CA ARG A 31 -14.38 1.30 -2.40
C ARG A 31 -14.84 1.31 -0.95
N ARG A 32 -14.15 2.07 -0.10
CA ARG A 32 -14.53 2.20 1.30
C ARG A 32 -15.92 2.84 1.44
N GLU A 33 -16.17 3.93 0.73
CA GLU A 33 -17.46 4.61 0.78
C GLU A 33 -18.59 3.75 0.24
N ALA A 34 -18.31 2.86 -0.70
CA ALA A 34 -19.27 1.91 -1.22
C ALA A 34 -19.47 0.69 -0.31
N GLY A 35 -18.73 0.59 0.79
CA GLY A 35 -18.81 -0.55 1.70
C GLY A 35 -18.10 -1.79 1.18
N HIS A 36 -17.21 -1.65 0.19
CA HIS A 36 -16.53 -2.78 -0.43
C HIS A 36 -15.17 -3.09 0.17
N LEU A 37 -14.69 -2.29 1.12
CA LEU A 37 -13.44 -2.55 1.81
C LEU A 37 -13.74 -3.42 3.03
N ILE A 38 -13.37 -4.69 2.97
CA ILE A 38 -13.62 -5.64 4.04
C ILE A 38 -12.38 -6.48 4.33
N ARG A 39 -12.30 -7.03 5.54
CA ARG A 39 -11.21 -7.90 5.94
C ARG A 39 -11.48 -9.34 5.53
N GLY A 40 -10.40 -10.06 5.16
CA GLY A 40 -10.49 -11.47 4.80
C GLY A 40 -11.17 -11.77 3.48
N ALA A 41 -11.49 -10.74 2.70
CA ALA A 41 -12.21 -10.92 1.44
C ALA A 41 -11.33 -11.43 0.31
N GLY A 42 -10.01 -11.18 0.40
CA GLY A 42 -9.10 -11.57 -0.65
C GLY A 42 -9.42 -10.91 -1.97
N SER A 43 -9.66 -11.71 -3.00
CA SER A 43 -9.82 -11.23 -4.38
C SER A 43 -11.27 -11.05 -4.82
N ASP A 44 -12.20 -10.90 -3.89
CA ASP A 44 -13.60 -10.66 -4.25
C ASP A 44 -13.72 -9.43 -5.15
N VAL A 45 -14.43 -9.55 -6.26
CA VAL A 45 -14.56 -8.49 -7.25
C VAL A 45 -15.33 -7.28 -6.71
N ARG A 46 -16.35 -7.54 -5.90
CA ARG A 46 -17.22 -6.48 -5.36
C ARG A 46 -16.70 -5.89 -4.07
N ALA A 47 -16.13 -6.74 -3.24
CA ALA A 47 -15.56 -6.34 -1.97
C ALA A 47 -14.17 -6.93 -1.89
N GLY A 48 -13.28 -6.28 -1.17
CA GLY A 48 -11.93 -6.77 -1.07
C GLY A 48 -11.17 -6.16 0.08
N CYS A 49 -10.03 -6.76 0.39
CA CYS A 49 -9.10 -6.22 1.38
C CYS A 49 -8.39 -4.98 0.80
N ALA A 50 -7.56 -4.36 1.63
CA ALA A 50 -6.87 -3.14 1.22
C ALA A 50 -6.00 -3.32 -0.02
N ILE A 51 -5.40 -4.50 -0.21
CA ILE A 51 -4.58 -4.78 -1.40
C ILE A 51 -5.45 -4.78 -2.66
N SER A 52 -6.52 -5.58 -2.67
CA SER A 52 -7.36 -5.68 -3.87
C SER A 52 -8.11 -4.39 -4.17
N CYS A 53 -8.47 -3.61 -3.16
CA CYS A 53 -9.11 -2.31 -3.37
C CYS A 53 -8.15 -1.28 -3.97
N THR A 54 -6.86 -1.45 -3.78
CA THR A 54 -5.85 -0.51 -4.29
C THR A 54 -5.43 -0.83 -5.71
N VAL A 55 -5.08 -2.10 -5.99
CA VAL A 55 -4.51 -2.48 -7.29
C VAL A 55 -5.45 -3.34 -8.14
N GLY A 56 -6.62 -3.65 -7.64
CA GLY A 56 -7.61 -4.41 -8.38
C GLY A 56 -7.42 -5.92 -8.33
N ALA A 57 -6.47 -6.42 -7.55
CA ALA A 57 -6.20 -7.84 -7.39
C ALA A 57 -5.54 -8.09 -6.05
N TYR A 58 -5.74 -9.29 -5.49
CA TYR A 58 -5.06 -9.67 -4.26
C TYR A 58 -3.66 -10.16 -4.60
N ASP A 59 -2.74 -9.22 -4.83
CA ASP A 59 -1.39 -9.50 -5.29
C ASP A 59 -0.43 -8.52 -4.65
N HIS A 60 0.31 -8.99 -3.65
CA HIS A 60 1.26 -8.16 -2.90
C HIS A 60 2.41 -7.68 -3.76
N GLN A 61 2.87 -8.50 -4.70
CA GLN A 61 3.96 -8.11 -5.60
C GLN A 61 3.53 -7.02 -6.56
N ARG A 62 2.30 -7.11 -7.06
CA ARG A 62 1.74 -6.08 -7.92
C ARG A 62 1.59 -4.77 -7.15
N TYR A 63 1.15 -4.83 -5.90
CA TYR A 63 1.04 -3.67 -5.03
C TYR A 63 2.41 -3.02 -4.85
N GLN A 64 3.45 -3.83 -4.57
CA GLN A 64 4.82 -3.35 -4.45
C GLN A 64 5.27 -2.63 -5.72
N LYS A 65 5.09 -3.25 -6.86
CA LYS A 65 5.52 -2.71 -8.15
C LYS A 65 4.81 -1.41 -8.50
N GLU A 66 3.50 -1.40 -8.37
CA GLU A 66 2.71 -0.24 -8.78
C GLU A 66 2.90 0.94 -7.85
N LEU A 67 3.04 0.69 -6.57
CA LEU A 67 3.17 1.77 -5.59
C LEU A 67 4.62 2.11 -5.25
N GLY A 68 5.57 1.28 -5.65
CA GLY A 68 6.98 1.52 -5.35
C GLY A 68 7.34 1.37 -3.89
N LEU A 69 6.72 0.42 -3.20
CA LEU A 69 6.93 0.19 -1.77
C LEU A 69 7.67 -1.12 -1.53
N PRO A 70 8.54 -1.20 -0.50
CA PRO A 70 9.18 -2.47 -0.16
C PRO A 70 8.13 -3.53 0.19
N LEU A 71 8.34 -4.74 -0.27
CA LEU A 71 7.39 -5.84 -0.06
C LEU A 71 7.13 -6.10 1.43
N ALA A 72 8.17 -6.02 2.25
CA ALA A 72 8.02 -6.20 3.69
C ALA A 72 7.06 -5.18 4.30
N LEU A 73 7.10 -3.94 3.82
CA LEU A 73 6.18 -2.90 4.27
C LEU A 73 4.75 -3.19 3.83
N VAL A 74 4.58 -3.74 2.63
CA VAL A 74 3.27 -4.13 2.12
C VAL A 74 2.65 -5.21 3.02
N TYR A 75 3.43 -6.21 3.41
CA TYR A 75 2.95 -7.25 4.31
C TYR A 75 2.63 -6.71 5.70
N LEU A 76 3.46 -5.81 6.23
CA LEU A 76 3.20 -5.18 7.51
C LEU A 76 1.91 -4.37 7.50
N LYS A 77 1.71 -3.59 6.45
CA LYS A 77 0.50 -2.80 6.25
C LYS A 77 -0.73 -3.70 6.23
N GLU A 78 -0.66 -4.82 5.53
CA GLU A 78 -1.77 -5.78 5.45
C GLU A 78 -2.03 -6.44 6.81
N LEU A 79 -0.98 -6.79 7.52
CA LEU A 79 -1.12 -7.35 8.86
C LEU A 79 -1.84 -6.38 9.79
N MET A 80 -1.50 -5.11 9.72
CA MET A 80 -2.17 -4.09 10.54
C MET A 80 -3.64 -3.93 10.15
N PHE A 81 -3.94 -3.97 8.86
CA PHE A 81 -5.32 -3.92 8.39
C PHE A 81 -6.15 -5.05 9.01
N GLU A 82 -5.60 -6.25 9.09
CA GLU A 82 -6.30 -7.42 9.63
C GLU A 82 -6.39 -7.43 11.14
N ARG A 83 -5.53 -6.67 11.84
CA ARG A 83 -5.41 -6.71 13.30
C ARG A 83 -5.99 -5.51 14.04
N LEU A 84 -6.09 -4.36 13.38
CA LEU A 84 -6.64 -3.16 14.02
C LEU A 84 -8.12 -3.33 14.33
N PRO A 85 -8.64 -2.62 15.34
CA PRO A 85 -10.10 -2.54 15.55
C PRO A 85 -10.78 -2.12 14.24
N LEU A 86 -11.96 -2.66 13.99
CA LEU A 86 -12.62 -2.53 12.68
C LEU A 86 -12.68 -1.09 12.17
N GLN A 87 -13.08 -0.16 13.01
CA GLN A 87 -13.20 1.23 12.61
C GLN A 87 -11.88 1.82 12.14
N ARG A 88 -10.80 1.53 12.87
CA ARG A 88 -9.46 1.98 12.49
C ARG A 88 -8.93 1.27 11.26
N ALA A 89 -9.27 -0.02 11.14
CA ALA A 89 -8.87 -0.80 9.97
C ALA A 89 -9.44 -0.22 8.69
N MET A 90 -10.68 0.27 8.72
CA MET A 90 -11.30 0.86 7.54
C MET A 90 -10.63 2.16 7.11
N GLU A 91 -10.07 2.91 8.04
CA GLU A 91 -9.34 4.15 7.76
C GLU A 91 -7.88 3.92 7.42
N TRP A 92 -7.32 2.80 7.84
CA TRP A 92 -5.89 2.53 7.79
C TRP A 92 -5.29 2.56 6.36
N PRO A 93 -5.89 1.91 5.34
CA PRO A 93 -5.31 1.92 3.99
C PRO A 93 -5.12 3.33 3.43
N GLU A 94 -6.09 4.20 3.64
CA GLU A 94 -6.01 5.60 3.21
C GLU A 94 -4.95 6.37 4.00
N ARG A 95 -4.93 6.20 5.31
CA ARG A 95 -3.97 6.88 6.19
C ARG A 95 -2.55 6.44 5.87
N PHE A 96 -2.38 5.15 5.63
CA PHE A 96 -1.07 4.60 5.26
C PHE A 96 -0.53 5.26 4.00
N LEU A 97 -1.31 5.29 2.93
CA LEU A 97 -0.87 5.89 1.68
C LEU A 97 -0.72 7.41 1.79
N SER A 98 -1.60 8.06 2.54
CA SER A 98 -1.53 9.52 2.71
C SER A 98 -0.23 9.97 3.38
N ALA A 99 0.30 9.15 4.26
CA ALA A 99 1.52 9.47 5.01
C ALA A 99 2.79 9.33 4.18
N ILE A 100 2.72 8.71 3.00
CA ILE A 100 3.89 8.44 2.18
C ILE A 100 4.06 9.53 1.13
N GLU A 101 5.21 10.21 1.16
CA GLU A 101 5.55 11.22 0.18
C GLU A 101 5.90 10.57 -1.16
N PRO A 102 5.39 11.08 -2.30
CA PRO A 102 5.83 10.59 -3.60
C PRO A 102 7.35 10.70 -3.75
N GLY A 103 7.97 9.63 -4.19
CA GLY A 103 9.43 9.58 -4.35
C GLY A 103 10.18 9.11 -3.12
N ALA A 104 9.51 8.89 -1.98
CA ALA A 104 10.16 8.44 -0.77
C ALA A 104 10.76 7.04 -0.95
N ASP A 105 11.97 6.84 -0.44
CA ASP A 105 12.60 5.51 -0.35
C ASP A 105 12.35 4.97 1.05
N LEU A 106 11.43 4.01 1.15
CA LEU A 106 11.02 3.47 2.43
C LEU A 106 11.87 2.30 2.91
N THR A 107 12.88 1.91 2.16
CA THR A 107 13.79 0.83 2.57
C THR A 107 14.52 1.21 3.86
N SER A 108 15.02 2.45 3.94
CA SER A 108 15.72 2.94 5.13
C SER A 108 14.77 3.04 6.34
N VAL A 109 13.51 3.35 6.10
CA VAL A 109 12.50 3.42 7.16
C VAL A 109 12.29 2.04 7.78
N LEU A 110 12.20 0.99 6.96
CA LEU A 110 12.08 -0.38 7.46
C LEU A 110 13.29 -0.79 8.30
N ASN A 111 14.49 -0.44 7.84
CA ASN A 111 15.71 -0.75 8.57
C ASN A 111 15.73 -0.06 9.94
N ARG A 112 15.34 1.20 9.99
CA ARG A 112 15.25 1.94 11.26
C ARG A 112 14.21 1.33 12.19
N PHE A 113 13.07 0.94 11.64
CA PHE A 113 12.02 0.32 12.43
C PHE A 113 12.48 -1.01 13.03
N ALA A 114 13.16 -1.84 12.23
CA ALA A 114 13.71 -3.09 12.70
C ALA A 114 14.73 -2.88 13.83
N GLN A 115 15.61 -1.90 13.68
CA GLN A 115 16.58 -1.55 14.71
C GLN A 115 15.91 -1.07 16.00
N TRP A 116 14.85 -0.30 15.86
CA TRP A 116 14.11 0.20 17.01
C TRP A 116 13.44 -0.93 17.80
N LEU A 117 12.95 -1.95 17.10
CA LEU A 117 12.32 -3.10 17.72
C LEU A 117 13.31 -4.00 18.46
N LEU A 118 14.55 -4.05 18.03
CA LEU A 118 15.58 -4.88 18.62
C LEU A 118 16.26 -4.19 19.78
#